data_1a50cead072aa951703d4682fdd4cd0e
#
_entry.id   1a50cead072aa951703d4682fdd4cd0e
#
_cell.length_a   1.000
_cell.length_b   1.000
_cell.length_c   1.000
_cell.angle_alpha   90.00
_cell.angle_beta   90.00
_cell.angle_gamma   90.00
#
_symmetry.space_group_name_H-M   'P 1'
#
loop_
_entity.id
_entity.type
_entity.pdbx_description
1 polymer ?
#
loop_
_entity_poly.entity_id
_entity_poly.type
_entity_poly.pdbx_seq_one_letter_code
_entity_poly.pdbx_strand_id
1 'polypeptide(L)' 'MMADNKKSITPMEHYNMSDFLRGQASRIITSISEEDTSGFVLKNGKPLAVIMSNDRYERLLKAGIDINEY' A
#
# COMPACT_ATOMS: atom_id res chain seq x y z
N MET A 1 2.01 25.63 12.08
CA MET A 1 1.67 25.09 11.89
C MET A 1 1.57 24.51 11.59
N MET A 2 1.46 24.28 11.14
CA MET A 2 1.19 23.62 10.77
C MET A 2 1.49 22.80 10.38
N ALA A 3 1.71 22.97 9.97
CA ALA A 3 2.26 22.03 9.32
C ALA A 3 2.40 20.80 9.99
N ASP A 4 2.20 20.76 10.99
CA ASP A 4 2.19 19.66 11.66
C ASP A 4 1.50 18.59 11.16
N ASN A 5 0.63 18.78 10.39
CA ASN A 5 -0.10 17.74 9.85
C ASN A 5 0.69 16.88 9.02
N LYS A 6 1.81 17.29 8.53
CA LYS A 6 2.56 16.46 7.72
C LYS A 6 3.08 15.29 8.39
N LYS A 7 3.16 15.31 9.69
CA LYS A 7 3.65 14.17 10.39
C LYS A 7 2.81 12.99 10.24
N SER A 8 1.56 13.14 9.91
CA SER A 8 0.69 11.99 9.80
C SER A 8 0.71 11.37 8.42
N ILE A 9 1.49 11.92 7.50
CA ILE A 9 1.55 11.39 6.15
C ILE A 9 2.83 10.59 6.00
N THR A 10 2.68 9.31 5.72
CA THR A 10 3.82 8.43 5.47
C THR A 10 3.86 8.14 3.99
N PRO A 11 4.97 8.42 3.32
CA PRO A 11 5.06 8.13 1.89
C PRO A 11 4.89 6.64 1.66
N MET A 12 4.17 6.28 0.63
CA MET A 12 3.97 4.89 0.27
C MET A 12 5.14 4.39 -0.55
N GLU A 13 5.51 3.14 -0.31
CA GLU A 13 6.55 2.51 -1.10
C GLU A 13 6.06 2.28 -2.51
N HIS A 14 6.99 2.25 -3.44
CA HIS A 14 6.69 1.99 -4.84
C HIS A 14 7.37 0.70 -5.24
N TYR A 15 6.62 -0.17 -5.91
CA TYR A 15 7.15 -1.44 -6.41
C TYR A 15 6.84 -1.52 -7.88
N ASN A 16 7.82 -1.93 -8.69
CA ASN A 16 7.58 -2.08 -10.11
C ASN A 16 6.94 -3.42 -10.41
N MET A 17 6.05 -3.44 -11.37
CA MET A 17 5.41 -4.69 -11.78
C MET A 17 6.45 -5.75 -12.14
N SER A 18 7.57 -5.34 -12.73
CA SER A 18 8.60 -6.27 -13.09
C SER A 18 9.20 -7.00 -11.89
N ASP A 19 9.17 -6.41 -10.71
CA ASP A 19 9.67 -7.08 -9.51
C ASP A 19 8.82 -8.28 -9.16
N PHE A 20 7.51 -8.18 -9.38
CA PHE A 20 6.62 -9.31 -9.15
C PHE A 20 6.89 -10.42 -10.16
N LEU A 21 7.19 -10.05 -11.40
CA LEU A 21 7.44 -11.04 -12.42
C LEU A 21 8.77 -11.76 -12.24
N ARG A 22 9.67 -11.16 -11.46
CA ARG A 22 10.97 -11.78 -11.21
C ARG A 22 10.96 -12.67 -9.98
N GLY A 23 9.81 -13.07 -9.50
CA GLY A 23 9.72 -13.99 -8.38
C GLY A 23 9.82 -13.33 -7.03
N GLN A 24 9.65 -12.02 -6.95
CA GLN A 24 9.75 -11.31 -5.68
C GLN A 24 8.40 -10.98 -5.06
N ALA A 25 7.31 -11.45 -5.68
CA ALA A 25 5.97 -11.14 -5.21
C ALA A 25 5.76 -11.57 -3.75
N SER A 26 6.17 -12.77 -3.42
CA SER A 26 5.97 -13.29 -2.07
C SER A 26 6.71 -12.43 -1.04
N ARG A 27 7.94 -12.04 -1.33
CA ARG A 27 8.72 -11.23 -0.42
C ARG A 27 8.08 -9.85 -0.23
N ILE A 28 7.65 -9.23 -1.30
CA ILE A 28 7.05 -7.91 -1.26
C ILE A 28 5.74 -7.95 -0.48
N ILE A 29 4.89 -8.91 -0.79
CA ILE A 29 3.58 -9.01 -0.16
C ILE A 29 3.72 -9.34 1.32
N THR A 30 4.65 -10.24 1.67
CA THR A 30 4.89 -10.60 3.05
C THR A 30 5.40 -9.40 3.84
N SER A 31 6.29 -8.62 3.24
CA SER A 31 6.82 -7.43 3.89
C SER A 31 5.71 -6.41 4.17
N ILE A 32 4.83 -6.19 3.20
CA ILE A 32 3.70 -5.28 3.39
C ILE A 32 2.81 -5.76 4.52
N SER A 33 2.57 -7.07 4.60
CA SER A 33 1.75 -7.64 5.65
C SER A 33 2.41 -7.48 7.02
N GLU A 34 3.69 -7.82 7.12
CA GLU A 34 4.38 -7.80 8.39
C GLU A 34 4.64 -6.40 8.91
N GLU A 35 4.86 -5.46 8.03
CA GLU A 35 5.10 -4.08 8.43
C GLU A 35 3.83 -3.27 8.52
N ASP A 36 2.70 -3.86 8.15
CA ASP A 36 1.40 -3.21 8.20
C ASP A 36 1.41 -1.91 7.41
N THR A 37 1.84 -2.01 6.16
CA THR A 37 1.98 -0.84 5.30
C THR A 37 1.13 -1.01 4.05
N SER A 38 1.31 -0.08 3.13
CA SER A 38 0.71 -0.17 1.81
C SER A 38 1.73 0.32 0.79
N GLY A 39 1.51 0.01 -0.48
CA GLY A 39 2.41 0.41 -1.52
C GLY A 39 1.74 0.47 -2.88
N PHE A 40 2.32 1.27 -3.76
CA PHE A 40 1.88 1.35 -5.15
C PHE A 40 2.58 0.29 -5.97
N VAL A 41 1.85 -0.31 -6.89
CA VAL A 41 2.46 -1.14 -7.93
C VAL A 41 2.45 -0.32 -9.19
N LEU A 42 3.63 -0.11 -9.75
CA LEU A 42 3.80 0.73 -10.93
C LEU A 42 4.10 -0.09 -12.17
N LYS A 43 3.61 0.39 -13.29
CA LYS A 43 4.00 -0.17 -14.59
C LYS A 43 4.39 1.00 -15.46
N ASN A 44 5.62 0.96 -15.98
CA ASN A 44 6.14 2.04 -16.80
C ASN A 44 6.05 3.39 -16.06
N GLY A 45 6.34 3.36 -14.77
CA GLY A 45 6.35 4.57 -13.96
C GLY A 45 4.99 5.11 -13.55
N LYS A 46 3.91 4.39 -13.88
CA LYS A 46 2.56 4.86 -13.58
C LYS A 46 1.89 3.93 -12.58
N PRO A 47 1.16 4.47 -11.61
CA PRO A 47 0.45 3.63 -10.65
C PRO A 47 -0.58 2.77 -11.35
N LEU A 48 -0.52 1.47 -11.09
CA LEU A 48 -1.44 0.50 -11.65
C LEU A 48 -2.38 -0.04 -10.58
N ALA A 49 -1.87 -0.20 -9.36
CA ALA A 49 -2.65 -0.77 -8.27
C ALA A 49 -2.06 -0.36 -6.94
N VAL A 50 -2.80 -0.60 -5.88
CA VAL A 50 -2.33 -0.38 -4.52
C VAL A 50 -2.48 -1.69 -3.77
N ILE A 51 -1.45 -2.05 -2.99
CA ILE A 51 -1.48 -3.23 -2.12
C ILE A 51 -1.41 -2.74 -0.69
N MET A 52 -2.22 -3.30 0.19
CA MET A 52 -2.14 -2.95 1.60
C MET A 52 -2.19 -4.22 2.43
N SER A 53 -1.75 -4.13 3.68
CA SER A 53 -1.83 -5.26 4.59
C SER A 53 -3.30 -5.59 4.85
N ASN A 54 -3.57 -6.86 5.16
CA ASN A 54 -4.93 -7.26 5.50
C ASN A 54 -5.40 -6.58 6.78
N ASP A 55 -4.50 -6.38 7.74
CA ASP A 55 -4.87 -5.72 8.98
C ASP A 55 -5.33 -4.29 8.72
N ARG A 56 -4.67 -3.60 7.80
CA ARG A 56 -5.05 -2.24 7.46
C ARG A 56 -6.40 -2.22 6.76
N TYR A 57 -6.65 -3.16 5.88
CA TYR A 57 -7.93 -3.26 5.22
C TYR A 57 -9.07 -3.50 6.23
N GLU A 58 -8.82 -4.39 7.21
CA GLU A 58 -9.84 -4.66 8.20
C GLU A 58 -10.13 -3.45 9.09
N ARG A 59 -9.10 -2.65 9.39
CA ARG A 59 -9.33 -1.43 10.15
C ARG A 59 -10.20 -0.44 9.37
N LEU A 60 -10.01 -0.38 8.06
CA LEU A 60 -10.85 0.49 7.23
C LEU A 60 -12.29 0.01 7.25
N LEU A 61 -12.51 -1.30 7.15
CA LEU A 61 -13.86 -1.83 7.22
C LEU A 61 -14.51 -1.52 8.56
N LYS A 62 -13.78 -1.64 9.66
CA LYS A 62 -14.32 -1.35 10.96
C LYS A 62 -14.64 0.12 11.13
N ALA A 63 -13.98 0.98 10.38
CA ALA A 63 -14.25 2.40 10.40
C ALA A 63 -15.42 2.76 9.48
N GLY A 64 -16.05 1.78 8.86
CA GLY A 64 -17.19 2.02 8.00
C GLY A 64 -16.85 2.36 6.57
N ILE A 65 -15.61 2.12 6.16
CA ILE A 65 -15.17 2.45 4.81
C ILE A 65 -15.23 1.20 3.94
N ASP A 66 -16.01 1.26 2.88
CA ASP A 66 -16.06 0.20 1.89
C ASP A 66 -15.28 0.67 0.68
N ILE A 67 -14.08 0.13 0.50
CA ILE A 67 -13.19 0.57 -0.56
C ILE A 67 -13.81 0.41 -1.93
N ASN A 68 -14.66 -0.60 -2.10
CA ASN A 68 -15.27 -0.83 -3.40
C ASN A 68 -16.35 0.17 -3.77
N GLU A 69 -16.70 1.05 -2.84
CA GLU A 69 -17.67 2.08 -3.11
C GLU A 69 -17.07 3.41 -3.50
N TYR A 70 -15.77 3.47 -3.64
CA TYR A 70 -15.10 4.73 -3.96
C TYR A 70 -14.42 4.74 -5.34
#